data_4df6f05ea89daa13f892143a0154cf0e
#
_entry.id   4df6f05ea89daa13f892143a0154cf0e
#
_cell.length_a   1.000
_cell.length_b   1.000
_cell.length_c   1.000
_cell.angle_alpha   90.00
_cell.angle_beta   90.00
_cell.angle_gamma   90.00
#
_symmetry.space_group_name_H-M   'P 1'
#
loop_
_entity.id
_entity.type
_entity.pdbx_description
1 polymer ?
#
loop_
_entity_poly.entity_id
_entity_poly.type
_entity_poly.pdbx_seq_one_letter_code
_entity_poly.pdbx_strand_id
1 'polypeptide(L)'
;KNDIDPKGTARPSWLNDIVNQLAHRIIINLNDSATINGINLCALAIMNVPDHTMSISQLEKCISMYLKILNVDPRRRATIPTASPMTLIRQAMELKKFRLYDVGDDMKFVRPSYGQTLQLTYFQNNIVHLFALPALLANIILRNGHILHEDVRSHARSLFYFLRHELFAPVDEKDLDNLIDKHIENFLNEGYITRDNDMLFVSGDGYQEFYILSRCIYHNLVRYLVAVTALKDTEDGKSDVPEFIEKCLSYSKRLPVEVTNNSPEFADPILFKIMCATFIRHSYFYVKEDGKLYVNEPKVQKLNRAATPLLGARDVKILNGQTLSRKVDDVLF
;
A
#
# COMPACT_ATOMS: atom_id res chain seq x y z
N LYS A 1 3.10 15.86 37.34
CA LYS A 1 3.87 16.03 38.60
C LYS A 1 4.98 14.98 38.58
N ASN A 2 6.16 15.44 38.40
CA ASN A 2 7.52 14.96 38.68
C ASN A 2 7.72 13.47 39.07
N ASP A 3 7.60 12.57 38.09
CA ASP A 3 8.16 11.20 38.15
C ASP A 3 9.64 11.20 37.68
N ILE A 4 10.39 12.25 37.95
CA ILE A 4 11.82 12.28 37.64
C ILE A 4 12.54 11.83 38.91
N ASP A 5 13.15 10.62 38.82
CA ASP A 5 14.06 10.13 39.85
C ASP A 5 15.19 11.17 40.03
N PRO A 6 15.34 11.79 41.20
CA PRO A 6 16.39 12.77 41.45
C PRO A 6 17.81 12.21 41.27
N LYS A 7 17.99 10.89 41.28
CA LYS A 7 19.25 10.18 41.03
C LYS A 7 19.47 9.76 39.61
N GLY A 8 18.47 9.97 38.68
CA GLY A 8 18.60 9.70 37.26
C GLY A 8 18.75 8.22 36.88
N THR A 9 18.41 7.29 37.78
CA THR A 9 18.61 5.86 37.58
C THR A 9 17.40 5.14 37.00
N ALA A 10 16.19 5.66 37.21
CA ALA A 10 14.96 5.09 36.64
C ALA A 10 14.40 5.95 35.50
N ARG A 11 13.99 5.31 34.40
CA ARG A 11 13.29 6.00 33.31
C ARG A 11 11.86 6.33 33.74
N PRO A 12 11.40 7.61 33.59
CA PRO A 12 10.01 7.97 33.87
C PRO A 12 9.04 7.12 33.03
N SER A 13 7.92 6.71 33.60
CA SER A 13 6.91 5.87 32.92
C SER A 13 6.37 6.48 31.62
N TRP A 14 6.25 7.80 31.56
CA TRP A 14 5.76 8.56 30.41
C TRP A 14 6.79 8.71 29.26
N LEU A 15 8.08 8.48 29.52
CA LEU A 15 9.15 8.79 28.55
C LEU A 15 9.01 7.99 27.24
N ASN A 16 8.73 6.69 27.35
CA ASN A 16 8.59 5.83 26.16
C ASN A 16 7.40 6.29 25.30
N ASP A 17 6.31 6.70 25.91
CA ASP A 17 5.12 7.16 25.17
C ASP A 17 5.40 8.46 24.42
N ILE A 18 6.08 9.42 25.06
CA ILE A 18 6.47 10.67 24.41
C ILE A 18 7.48 10.42 23.29
N VAL A 19 8.49 9.57 23.51
CA VAL A 19 9.48 9.21 22.49
C VAL A 19 8.80 8.58 21.28
N ASN A 20 7.87 7.63 21.49
CA ASN A 20 7.13 7.00 20.43
C ASN A 20 6.24 7.99 19.65
N GLN A 21 5.54 8.88 20.35
CA GLN A 21 4.73 9.93 19.72
C GLN A 21 5.60 10.90 18.91
N LEU A 22 6.74 11.31 19.44
CA LEU A 22 7.69 12.18 18.74
C LEU A 22 8.26 11.51 17.50
N ALA A 23 8.72 10.26 17.62
CA ALA A 23 9.22 9.47 16.49
C ALA A 23 8.18 9.32 15.39
N HIS A 24 6.94 8.99 15.74
CA HIS A 24 5.83 8.89 14.79
C HIS A 24 5.59 10.22 14.07
N ARG A 25 5.58 11.34 14.80
CA ARG A 25 5.38 12.67 14.22
C ARG A 25 6.54 13.10 13.31
N ILE A 26 7.77 12.75 13.68
CA ILE A 26 8.96 13.02 12.85
C ILE A 26 8.84 12.27 11.52
N ILE A 27 8.50 10.97 11.54
CA ILE A 27 8.37 10.16 10.31
C ILE A 27 7.27 10.73 9.41
N ILE A 28 6.10 11.08 9.96
CA ILE A 28 5.02 11.71 9.17
C ILE A 28 5.50 13.03 8.53
N ASN A 29 6.22 13.87 9.27
CA ASN A 29 6.72 15.14 8.75
C ASN A 29 7.79 14.94 7.66
N LEU A 30 8.65 13.93 7.79
CA LEU A 30 9.63 13.56 6.77
C LEU A 30 8.91 13.10 5.49
N ASN A 31 7.91 12.24 5.62
CA ASN A 31 7.10 11.75 4.50
C ASN A 31 6.34 12.90 3.82
N ASP A 32 5.75 13.83 4.59
CA ASP A 32 5.05 15.00 4.04
C ASP A 32 5.98 15.95 3.28
N SER A 33 7.28 15.95 3.62
CA SER A 33 8.31 16.79 3.00
C SER A 33 9.14 16.04 1.96
N ALA A 34 8.67 14.90 1.45
CA ALA A 34 9.40 14.09 0.49
C ALA A 34 9.73 14.87 -0.79
N THR A 35 10.92 14.64 -1.33
CA THR A 35 11.31 15.16 -2.65
C THR A 35 11.14 14.08 -3.69
N ILE A 36 10.27 14.32 -4.67
CA ILE A 36 9.93 13.40 -5.73
C ILE A 36 10.83 13.70 -6.94
N ASN A 37 11.40 12.66 -7.52
CA ASN A 37 12.24 12.76 -8.71
C ASN A 37 11.96 11.60 -9.69
N GLY A 38 12.62 11.64 -10.86
CA GLY A 38 12.39 10.68 -11.93
C GLY A 38 12.62 9.22 -11.51
N ILE A 39 13.66 8.95 -10.71
CA ILE A 39 13.95 7.56 -10.28
C ILE A 39 12.87 6.99 -9.35
N ASN A 40 12.30 7.82 -8.46
CA ASN A 40 11.22 7.38 -7.58
C ASN A 40 9.97 7.01 -8.39
N LEU A 41 9.58 7.87 -9.35
CA LEU A 41 8.39 7.66 -10.19
C LEU A 41 8.56 6.46 -11.13
N CYS A 42 9.73 6.33 -11.77
CA CYS A 42 10.03 5.16 -12.60
C CYS A 42 10.06 3.86 -11.79
N ALA A 43 10.66 3.88 -10.60
CA ALA A 43 10.67 2.74 -9.72
C ALA A 43 9.24 2.36 -9.28
N LEU A 44 8.42 3.34 -8.89
CA LEU A 44 7.03 3.10 -8.50
C LEU A 44 6.23 2.44 -9.64
N ALA A 45 6.41 2.86 -10.89
CA ALA A 45 5.73 2.27 -12.03
C ALA A 45 6.25 0.85 -12.35
N ILE A 46 7.57 0.72 -12.55
CA ILE A 46 8.19 -0.52 -13.06
C ILE A 46 8.13 -1.64 -12.03
N MET A 47 8.28 -1.34 -10.74
CA MET A 47 8.26 -2.38 -9.70
C MET A 47 6.86 -2.96 -9.46
N ASN A 48 5.81 -2.32 -9.97
CA ASN A 48 4.42 -2.75 -9.78
C ASN A 48 3.79 -3.43 -11.02
N VAL A 49 4.60 -3.74 -12.03
CA VAL A 49 4.17 -4.55 -13.18
C VAL A 49 4.81 -5.93 -13.16
N PRO A 50 4.18 -6.93 -13.79
CA PRO A 50 4.77 -8.26 -13.95
C PRO A 50 6.14 -8.18 -14.63
N ASP A 51 7.08 -9.04 -14.19
CA ASP A 51 8.46 -9.13 -14.71
C ASP A 51 9.23 -7.79 -14.68
N HIS A 52 8.70 -6.78 -13.98
CA HIS A 52 9.29 -5.45 -13.87
C HIS A 52 9.73 -4.87 -15.22
N THR A 53 8.92 -5.08 -16.26
CA THR A 53 9.23 -4.66 -17.63
C THR A 53 8.07 -3.83 -18.19
N MET A 54 8.38 -2.65 -18.75
CA MET A 54 7.39 -1.72 -19.26
C MET A 54 7.91 -1.00 -20.49
N SER A 55 7.03 -0.70 -21.47
CA SER A 55 7.40 0.16 -22.59
C SER A 55 7.63 1.61 -22.11
N ILE A 56 8.51 2.34 -22.83
CA ILE A 56 8.74 3.77 -22.54
C ILE A 56 7.45 4.57 -22.67
N SER A 57 6.63 4.28 -23.67
CA SER A 57 5.34 4.97 -23.86
C SER A 57 4.40 4.76 -22.67
N GLN A 58 4.31 3.51 -22.18
CA GLN A 58 3.50 3.23 -21.00
C GLN A 58 4.05 3.85 -19.72
N LEU A 59 5.37 3.84 -19.55
CA LEU A 59 6.03 4.49 -18.42
C LEU A 59 5.75 6.00 -18.42
N GLU A 60 5.79 6.65 -19.59
CA GLU A 60 5.45 8.06 -19.74
C GLU A 60 4.02 8.37 -19.30
N LYS A 61 3.05 7.55 -19.73
CA LYS A 61 1.66 7.67 -19.31
C LYS A 61 1.48 7.50 -17.80
N CYS A 62 2.13 6.49 -17.21
CA CYS A 62 2.11 6.28 -15.76
C CYS A 62 2.67 7.49 -14.99
N ILE A 63 3.81 8.03 -15.42
CA ILE A 63 4.41 9.20 -14.77
C ILE A 63 3.52 10.42 -14.93
N SER A 64 2.91 10.62 -16.11
CA SER A 64 1.94 11.70 -16.33
C SER A 64 0.77 11.60 -15.33
N MET A 65 0.18 10.42 -15.19
CA MET A 65 -0.87 10.17 -14.20
C MET A 65 -0.40 10.46 -12.77
N TYR A 66 0.79 9.98 -12.40
CA TYR A 66 1.33 10.19 -11.05
C TYR A 66 1.53 11.66 -10.72
N LEU A 67 2.04 12.46 -11.65
CA LEU A 67 2.19 13.90 -11.47
C LEU A 67 0.83 14.60 -11.26
N LYS A 68 -0.21 14.20 -11.99
CA LYS A 68 -1.58 14.72 -11.80
C LYS A 68 -2.13 14.36 -10.43
N ILE A 69 -1.97 13.11 -9.99
CA ILE A 69 -2.38 12.62 -8.65
C ILE A 69 -1.67 13.41 -7.55
N LEU A 70 -0.38 13.67 -7.69
CA LEU A 70 0.39 14.41 -6.71
C LEU A 70 -0.09 15.87 -6.54
N ASN A 71 -0.67 16.45 -7.57
CA ASN A 71 -1.20 17.82 -7.56
C ASN A 71 -2.66 17.93 -7.07
N VAL A 72 -3.32 16.82 -6.72
CA VAL A 72 -4.72 16.83 -6.22
C VAL A 72 -4.84 17.52 -4.86
N ASP A 73 -3.85 17.38 -3.97
CA ASP A 73 -3.85 18.06 -2.67
C ASP A 73 -2.82 19.20 -2.64
N PRO A 74 -3.25 20.46 -2.78
CA PRO A 74 -2.37 21.61 -2.79
C PRO A 74 -1.72 21.90 -1.42
N ARG A 75 -2.18 21.26 -0.33
CA ARG A 75 -1.60 21.41 1.01
C ARG A 75 -0.40 20.50 1.25
N ARG A 76 -0.13 19.59 0.31
CA ARG A 76 1.02 18.70 0.36
C ARG A 76 2.33 19.49 0.33
N ARG A 77 3.24 19.17 1.23
CA ARG A 77 4.55 19.84 1.35
C ARG A 77 5.64 19.14 0.53
N ALA A 78 5.34 17.98 -0.04
CA ALA A 78 6.26 17.27 -0.91
C ALA A 78 6.66 18.13 -2.12
N THR A 79 7.94 18.08 -2.48
CA THR A 79 8.45 18.77 -3.67
C THR A 79 8.14 17.93 -4.90
N ILE A 80 7.25 18.44 -5.76
CA ILE A 80 6.81 17.78 -6.99
C ILE A 80 7.62 18.35 -8.15
N PRO A 81 8.22 17.50 -9.02
CA PRO A 81 8.98 17.99 -10.18
C PRO A 81 8.06 18.62 -11.23
N THR A 82 8.53 19.69 -11.87
CA THR A 82 7.84 20.40 -12.96
C THR A 82 8.28 19.95 -14.35
N ALA A 83 9.29 19.09 -14.43
CA ALA A 83 9.81 18.59 -15.70
C ALA A 83 8.79 17.64 -16.37
N SER A 84 8.85 17.53 -17.69
CA SER A 84 7.99 16.62 -18.44
C SER A 84 8.26 15.15 -18.06
N PRO A 85 7.27 14.24 -18.19
CA PRO A 85 7.45 12.81 -17.90
C PRO A 85 8.66 12.22 -18.63
N MET A 86 8.85 12.51 -19.91
CA MET A 86 9.99 12.03 -20.69
C MET A 86 11.34 12.55 -20.17
N THR A 87 11.38 13.79 -19.68
CA THR A 87 12.60 14.36 -19.07
C THR A 87 12.93 13.62 -17.77
N LEU A 88 11.93 13.34 -16.93
CA LEU A 88 12.10 12.57 -15.69
C LEU A 88 12.57 11.13 -15.97
N ILE A 89 12.04 10.48 -17.03
CA ILE A 89 12.50 9.16 -17.48
C ILE A 89 13.97 9.22 -17.87
N ARG A 90 14.39 10.20 -18.70
CA ARG A 90 15.78 10.34 -19.10
C ARG A 90 16.71 10.51 -17.90
N GLN A 91 16.37 11.38 -16.96
CA GLN A 91 17.14 11.57 -15.73
C GLN A 91 17.27 10.27 -14.92
N ALA A 92 16.17 9.48 -14.83
CA ALA A 92 16.21 8.18 -14.16
C ALA A 92 17.13 7.17 -14.87
N MET A 93 17.15 7.17 -16.21
CA MET A 93 18.05 6.28 -17.00
C MET A 93 19.53 6.63 -16.80
N GLU A 94 19.89 7.89 -16.62
CA GLU A 94 21.28 8.33 -16.36
C GLU A 94 21.87 7.69 -15.10
N LEU A 95 21.04 7.32 -14.13
CA LEU A 95 21.47 6.64 -12.90
C LEU A 95 21.87 5.18 -13.12
N LYS A 96 21.71 4.62 -14.34
CA LYS A 96 22.09 3.26 -14.74
C LYS A 96 21.44 2.15 -13.88
N LYS A 97 20.30 2.46 -13.23
CA LYS A 97 19.53 1.48 -12.46
C LYS A 97 18.58 0.67 -13.34
N PHE A 98 18.30 1.16 -14.53
CA PHE A 98 17.47 0.53 -15.54
C PHE A 98 18.27 0.23 -16.80
N ARG A 99 17.81 -0.77 -17.56
CA ARG A 99 18.27 -1.08 -18.91
C ARG A 99 17.16 -0.79 -19.88
N LEU A 100 17.57 -0.22 -21.01
CA LEU A 100 16.70 -0.01 -22.17
C LEU A 100 16.93 -1.12 -23.17
N TYR A 101 15.86 -1.70 -23.67
CA TYR A 101 15.83 -2.72 -24.73
C TYR A 101 15.08 -2.15 -25.91
N ASP A 102 15.76 -2.09 -27.05
CA ASP A 102 15.15 -1.74 -28.33
C ASP A 102 14.78 -3.07 -29.03
N VAL A 103 13.49 -3.25 -29.34
CA VAL A 103 13.00 -4.48 -29.99
C VAL A 103 12.59 -4.24 -31.45
N GLY A 104 12.94 -3.08 -32.00
CA GLY A 104 12.53 -2.66 -33.34
C GLY A 104 11.19 -1.93 -33.37
N ASP A 105 10.81 -1.39 -34.54
CA ASP A 105 9.55 -0.67 -34.76
C ASP A 105 9.28 0.47 -33.73
N ASP A 106 10.34 1.20 -33.34
CA ASP A 106 10.32 2.25 -32.30
C ASP A 106 9.87 1.81 -30.91
N MET A 107 9.72 0.49 -30.68
CA MET A 107 9.32 -0.05 -29.38
C MET A 107 10.55 -0.22 -28.46
N LYS A 108 10.57 0.55 -27.40
CA LYS A 108 11.60 0.51 -26.36
C LYS A 108 11.00 0.09 -25.02
N PHE A 109 11.62 -0.91 -24.40
CA PHE A 109 11.24 -1.39 -23.08
C PHE A 109 12.29 -1.08 -22.05
N VAL A 110 11.83 -0.82 -20.84
CA VAL A 110 12.67 -0.56 -19.67
C VAL A 110 12.45 -1.65 -18.64
N ARG A 111 13.53 -2.12 -18.05
CA ARG A 111 13.52 -3.04 -16.90
C ARG A 111 14.68 -2.72 -15.95
N PRO A 112 14.65 -3.20 -14.69
CA PRO A 112 15.77 -3.06 -13.76
C PRO A 112 17.05 -3.64 -14.34
N SER A 113 18.18 -2.97 -14.10
CA SER A 113 19.50 -3.56 -14.33
C SER A 113 19.70 -4.74 -13.36
N TYR A 114 20.54 -5.70 -13.75
CA TYR A 114 20.82 -6.86 -12.90
C TYR A 114 21.22 -6.44 -11.48
N GLY A 115 20.61 -7.07 -10.48
CA GLY A 115 20.87 -6.79 -9.07
C GLY A 115 20.35 -5.45 -8.53
N GLN A 116 19.60 -4.66 -9.33
CA GLN A 116 19.11 -3.34 -8.90
C GLN A 116 17.69 -3.34 -8.32
N THR A 117 16.99 -4.45 -8.35
CA THR A 117 15.60 -4.58 -7.89
C THR A 117 15.44 -4.09 -6.45
N LEU A 118 16.32 -4.51 -5.54
CA LEU A 118 16.28 -4.08 -4.14
C LEU A 118 16.46 -2.56 -3.98
N GLN A 119 17.37 -1.96 -4.74
CA GLN A 119 17.55 -0.49 -4.69
C GLN A 119 16.35 0.26 -5.26
N LEU A 120 15.72 -0.29 -6.30
CA LEU A 120 14.50 0.30 -6.88
C LEU A 120 13.32 0.20 -5.92
N THR A 121 13.19 -0.88 -5.17
CA THR A 121 12.22 -0.98 -4.08
C THR A 121 12.43 0.13 -3.04
N TYR A 122 13.67 0.44 -2.67
CA TYR A 122 13.97 1.57 -1.79
C TYR A 122 13.49 2.90 -2.37
N PHE A 123 13.76 3.19 -3.66
CA PHE A 123 13.29 4.42 -4.31
C PHE A 123 11.76 4.49 -4.40
N GLN A 124 11.08 3.37 -4.65
CA GLN A 124 9.62 3.27 -4.60
C GLN A 124 9.09 3.60 -3.19
N ASN A 125 9.68 3.00 -2.15
CA ASN A 125 9.24 3.15 -0.76
C ASN A 125 9.34 4.60 -0.27
N ASN A 126 10.27 5.39 -0.84
CA ASN A 126 10.41 6.80 -0.48
C ASN A 126 9.19 7.66 -0.84
N ILE A 127 8.32 7.22 -1.77
CA ILE A 127 7.17 8.00 -2.21
C ILE A 127 5.83 7.25 -2.17
N VAL A 128 5.81 5.93 -1.93
CA VAL A 128 4.57 5.13 -1.98
C VAL A 128 3.48 5.64 -1.05
N HIS A 129 3.85 6.21 0.10
CA HIS A 129 2.93 6.80 1.06
C HIS A 129 2.08 7.96 0.47
N LEU A 130 2.60 8.66 -0.54
CA LEU A 130 1.90 9.74 -1.25
C LEU A 130 0.82 9.19 -2.20
N PHE A 131 0.95 7.94 -2.60
CA PHE A 131 0.04 7.23 -3.50
C PHE A 131 -0.91 6.27 -2.76
N ALA A 132 -0.77 6.13 -1.45
CA ALA A 132 -1.53 5.15 -0.67
C ALA A 132 -3.04 5.29 -0.84
N LEU A 133 -3.59 6.50 -0.74
CA LEU A 133 -5.02 6.74 -0.89
C LEU A 133 -5.49 6.57 -2.35
N PRO A 134 -4.91 7.24 -3.36
CA PRO A 134 -5.35 7.06 -4.74
C PRO A 134 -5.18 5.62 -5.25
N ALA A 135 -4.14 4.90 -4.83
CA ALA A 135 -3.96 3.49 -5.18
C ALA A 135 -5.02 2.59 -4.54
N LEU A 136 -5.43 2.87 -3.29
CA LEU A 136 -6.52 2.16 -2.65
C LEU A 136 -7.84 2.40 -3.39
N LEU A 137 -8.16 3.65 -3.75
CA LEU A 137 -9.36 3.98 -4.51
C LEU A 137 -9.38 3.28 -5.87
N ALA A 138 -8.26 3.31 -6.59
CA ALA A 138 -8.12 2.60 -7.86
C ALA A 138 -8.33 1.09 -7.68
N ASN A 139 -7.77 0.49 -6.62
CA ASN A 139 -7.96 -0.94 -6.33
C ASN A 139 -9.43 -1.27 -6.03
N ILE A 140 -10.11 -0.48 -5.19
CA ILE A 140 -11.52 -0.67 -4.86
C ILE A 140 -12.38 -0.62 -6.13
N ILE A 141 -12.20 0.39 -6.97
CA ILE A 141 -13.01 0.59 -8.17
C ILE A 141 -12.75 -0.53 -9.19
N LEU A 142 -11.47 -0.87 -9.46
CA LEU A 142 -11.09 -1.91 -10.40
C LEU A 142 -11.63 -3.29 -10.01
N ARG A 143 -11.58 -3.64 -8.73
CA ARG A 143 -12.01 -4.96 -8.25
C ARG A 143 -13.50 -5.16 -8.28
N ASN A 144 -14.27 -4.08 -8.19
CA ASN A 144 -15.73 -4.13 -8.28
C ASN A 144 -16.24 -3.98 -9.73
N GLY A 145 -15.42 -3.44 -10.65
CA GLY A 145 -15.81 -3.12 -12.03
C GLY A 145 -16.78 -1.94 -12.12
N HIS A 146 -17.83 -1.96 -11.29
CA HIS A 146 -18.76 -0.84 -11.05
C HIS A 146 -19.12 -0.80 -9.57
N ILE A 147 -19.23 0.41 -9.00
CA ILE A 147 -19.44 0.59 -7.57
C ILE A 147 -20.08 1.96 -7.27
N LEU A 148 -20.95 2.03 -6.28
CA LEU A 148 -21.49 3.30 -5.82
C LEU A 148 -20.41 4.18 -5.20
N HIS A 149 -20.46 5.47 -5.44
CA HIS A 149 -19.50 6.43 -4.89
C HIS A 149 -19.41 6.34 -3.35
N GLU A 150 -20.56 6.23 -2.66
CA GLU A 150 -20.57 6.11 -1.19
C GLU A 150 -19.97 4.79 -0.71
N ASP A 151 -20.11 3.71 -1.49
CA ASP A 151 -19.46 2.43 -1.16
C ASP A 151 -17.93 2.54 -1.29
N VAL A 152 -17.43 3.28 -2.30
CA VAL A 152 -15.99 3.58 -2.40
C VAL A 152 -15.50 4.32 -1.15
N ARG A 153 -16.23 5.35 -0.70
CA ARG A 153 -15.90 6.08 0.53
C ARG A 153 -15.88 5.15 1.75
N SER A 154 -16.93 4.34 1.91
CA SER A 154 -17.08 3.42 3.03
C SER A 154 -15.93 2.40 3.09
N HIS A 155 -15.57 1.79 1.95
CA HIS A 155 -14.45 0.86 1.87
C HIS A 155 -13.11 1.57 2.13
N ALA A 156 -12.91 2.74 1.53
CA ALA A 156 -11.69 3.52 1.72
C ALA A 156 -11.49 3.93 3.19
N ARG A 157 -12.51 4.44 3.88
CA ARG A 157 -12.46 4.76 5.32
C ARG A 157 -12.06 3.54 6.16
N SER A 158 -12.61 2.36 5.84
CA SER A 158 -12.36 1.14 6.58
C SER A 158 -10.92 0.63 6.45
N LEU A 159 -10.29 0.83 5.30
CA LEU A 159 -9.00 0.22 4.94
C LEU A 159 -7.83 1.21 4.96
N PHE A 160 -8.07 2.48 4.58
CA PHE A 160 -7.01 3.49 4.54
C PHE A 160 -6.40 3.77 5.90
N TYR A 161 -7.17 3.59 6.95
CA TYR A 161 -6.70 3.72 8.32
C TYR A 161 -5.45 2.86 8.59
N PHE A 162 -5.46 1.61 8.14
CA PHE A 162 -4.31 0.71 8.29
C PHE A 162 -3.12 1.16 7.42
N LEU A 163 -3.37 1.43 6.14
CA LEU A 163 -2.35 1.92 5.22
C LEU A 163 -1.69 3.20 5.72
N ARG A 164 -2.49 4.12 6.26
CA ARG A 164 -2.00 5.38 6.84
C ARG A 164 -0.99 5.14 7.96
N HIS A 165 -1.26 4.18 8.85
CA HIS A 165 -0.36 3.88 9.96
C HIS A 165 0.89 3.13 9.53
N GLU A 166 0.76 2.17 8.63
CA GLU A 166 1.88 1.39 8.12
C GLU A 166 2.84 2.24 7.29
N LEU A 167 2.29 3.06 6.41
CA LEU A 167 3.06 3.90 5.49
C LEU A 167 3.37 5.29 6.04
N PHE A 168 2.93 5.60 7.26
CA PHE A 168 3.04 6.94 7.86
C PHE A 168 2.57 8.03 6.88
N ALA A 169 1.41 7.79 6.23
CA ALA A 169 0.88 8.71 5.24
C ALA A 169 0.39 10.00 5.90
N PRO A 170 0.78 11.19 5.38
CA PRO A 170 0.48 12.49 5.98
C PRO A 170 -0.94 12.97 5.65
N VAL A 171 -1.94 12.15 5.98
CA VAL A 171 -3.36 12.44 5.74
C VAL A 171 -4.09 12.50 7.07
N ASP A 172 -4.70 13.64 7.38
CA ASP A 172 -5.55 13.78 8.55
C ASP A 172 -6.90 13.09 8.35
N GLU A 173 -7.40 12.44 9.40
CA GLU A 173 -8.67 11.70 9.33
C GLU A 173 -9.86 12.62 8.99
N LYS A 174 -9.85 13.85 9.49
CA LYS A 174 -10.87 14.88 9.19
C LYS A 174 -10.89 15.31 7.72
N ASP A 175 -9.77 15.14 7.00
CA ASP A 175 -9.62 15.53 5.60
C ASP A 175 -9.83 14.37 4.64
N LEU A 176 -9.96 13.13 5.14
CA LEU A 176 -9.98 11.92 4.34
C LEU A 176 -11.09 11.91 3.30
N ASP A 177 -12.33 12.24 3.70
CA ASP A 177 -13.48 12.24 2.79
C ASP A 177 -13.33 13.25 1.65
N ASN A 178 -12.86 14.44 1.98
CA ASN A 178 -12.59 15.47 0.98
C ASN A 178 -11.47 15.05 0.00
N LEU A 179 -10.45 14.34 0.48
CA LEU A 179 -9.39 13.82 -0.37
C LEU A 179 -9.86 12.66 -1.24
N ILE A 180 -10.73 11.78 -0.72
CA ILE A 180 -11.37 10.72 -1.50
C ILE A 180 -12.11 11.34 -2.69
N ASP A 181 -12.97 12.32 -2.44
CA ASP A 181 -13.74 12.98 -3.49
C ASP A 181 -12.87 13.67 -4.52
N LYS A 182 -11.85 14.39 -4.07
CA LYS A 182 -10.90 15.04 -4.98
C LYS A 182 -10.17 14.05 -5.89
N HIS A 183 -9.78 12.90 -5.36
CA HIS A 183 -9.14 11.87 -6.19
C HIS A 183 -10.13 11.23 -7.15
N ILE A 184 -11.38 10.97 -6.74
CA ILE A 184 -12.43 10.45 -7.63
C ILE A 184 -12.70 11.45 -8.75
N GLU A 185 -12.86 12.75 -8.45
CA GLU A 185 -13.04 13.78 -9.47
C GLU A 185 -11.81 13.89 -10.40
N ASN A 186 -10.59 13.74 -9.87
CA ASN A 186 -9.40 13.67 -10.71
C ASN A 186 -9.46 12.47 -11.66
N PHE A 187 -9.84 11.29 -11.19
CA PHE A 187 -9.97 10.09 -12.03
C PHE A 187 -11.05 10.24 -13.11
N LEU A 188 -12.16 10.92 -12.81
CA LEU A 188 -13.21 11.25 -13.78
C LEU A 188 -12.69 12.22 -14.84
N ASN A 189 -12.05 13.31 -14.42
CA ASN A 189 -11.54 14.35 -15.33
C ASN A 189 -10.43 13.81 -16.27
N GLU A 190 -9.66 12.85 -15.80
CA GLU A 190 -8.60 12.21 -16.58
C GLU A 190 -9.08 10.99 -17.38
N GLY A 191 -10.36 10.63 -17.27
CA GLY A 191 -10.99 9.56 -18.04
C GLY A 191 -10.63 8.13 -17.60
N TYR A 192 -10.03 7.94 -16.40
CA TYR A 192 -9.76 6.60 -15.87
C TYR A 192 -11.04 5.89 -15.41
N ILE A 193 -12.03 6.65 -15.02
CA ILE A 193 -13.35 6.17 -14.65
C ILE A 193 -14.43 7.05 -15.30
N THR A 194 -15.63 6.50 -15.40
CA THR A 194 -16.82 7.24 -15.81
C THR A 194 -17.89 7.16 -14.73
N ARG A 195 -18.84 8.09 -14.75
CA ARG A 195 -19.94 8.14 -13.78
C ARG A 195 -21.26 8.13 -14.51
N ASP A 196 -22.16 7.26 -14.06
CA ASP A 196 -23.59 7.30 -14.42
C ASP A 196 -24.40 7.38 -13.12
N ASN A 197 -25.08 8.50 -12.91
CA ASN A 197 -25.66 8.87 -11.61
C ASN A 197 -24.60 8.79 -10.49
N ASP A 198 -24.83 7.95 -9.46
CA ASP A 198 -23.86 7.72 -8.37
C ASP A 198 -22.97 6.49 -8.58
N MET A 199 -23.11 5.80 -9.72
CA MET A 199 -22.34 4.61 -10.05
C MET A 199 -21.06 4.99 -10.80
N LEU A 200 -19.93 4.51 -10.32
CA LEU A 200 -18.62 4.66 -10.94
C LEU A 200 -18.27 3.40 -11.72
N PHE A 201 -17.74 3.57 -12.92
CA PHE A 201 -17.32 2.49 -13.82
C PHE A 201 -15.85 2.68 -14.22
N VAL A 202 -15.12 1.60 -14.40
CA VAL A 202 -13.77 1.66 -14.94
C VAL A 202 -13.87 1.98 -16.44
N SER A 203 -13.08 2.96 -16.90
CA SER A 203 -12.94 3.27 -18.32
C SER A 203 -11.99 2.28 -19.01
N GLY A 204 -12.24 1.97 -20.28
CA GLY A 204 -11.30 1.21 -21.11
C GLY A 204 -10.03 2.01 -21.42
N ASP A 205 -10.17 3.32 -21.60
CA ASP A 205 -9.04 4.21 -21.84
C ASP A 205 -8.27 4.45 -20.54
N GLY A 206 -6.95 4.23 -20.58
CA GLY A 206 -6.10 4.38 -19.38
C GLY A 206 -6.22 3.25 -18.35
N TYR A 207 -6.91 2.14 -18.68
CA TYR A 207 -7.06 0.98 -17.79
C TYR A 207 -5.72 0.47 -17.26
N GLN A 208 -4.71 0.39 -18.12
CA GLN A 208 -3.41 -0.15 -17.74
C GLN A 208 -2.71 0.73 -16.70
N GLU A 209 -2.69 2.05 -16.90
CA GLU A 209 -2.10 2.99 -15.96
C GLU A 209 -2.84 2.96 -14.62
N PHE A 210 -4.17 2.90 -14.66
CA PHE A 210 -5.02 2.82 -13.48
C PHE A 210 -4.82 1.50 -12.71
N TYR A 211 -4.66 0.39 -13.45
CA TYR A 211 -4.29 -0.89 -12.86
C TYR A 211 -2.91 -0.84 -12.19
N ILE A 212 -1.90 -0.24 -12.84
CA ILE A 212 -0.57 -0.11 -12.26
C ILE A 212 -0.60 0.75 -10.98
N LEU A 213 -1.39 1.83 -10.97
CA LEU A 213 -1.62 2.61 -9.76
C LEU A 213 -2.17 1.74 -8.63
N SER A 214 -3.17 0.93 -8.90
CA SER A 214 -3.79 0.04 -7.90
C SER A 214 -2.79 -0.96 -7.29
N ARG A 215 -1.75 -1.31 -8.04
CA ARG A 215 -0.72 -2.24 -7.61
C ARG A 215 0.30 -1.62 -6.64
N CYS A 216 0.41 -0.29 -6.59
CA CYS A 216 1.40 0.40 -5.75
C CYS A 216 1.33 0.03 -4.26
N ILE A 217 0.15 -0.36 -3.76
CA ILE A 217 -0.08 -0.76 -2.37
C ILE A 217 -0.46 -2.25 -2.22
N TYR A 218 -0.35 -3.02 -3.28
CA TYR A 218 -0.85 -4.39 -3.27
C TYR A 218 -0.19 -5.26 -2.19
N HIS A 219 1.11 -5.10 -1.98
CA HIS A 219 1.84 -5.82 -0.92
C HIS A 219 1.30 -5.50 0.48
N ASN A 220 0.94 -4.24 0.71
CA ASN A 220 0.34 -3.80 1.97
C ASN A 220 -1.01 -4.48 2.16
N LEU A 221 -1.88 -4.49 1.14
CA LEU A 221 -3.19 -5.15 1.18
C LEU A 221 -3.06 -6.66 1.44
N VAL A 222 -2.11 -7.33 0.77
CA VAL A 222 -1.85 -8.75 1.02
C VAL A 222 -1.39 -9.00 2.45
N ARG A 223 -0.51 -8.16 2.99
CA ARG A 223 -0.05 -8.25 4.39
C ARG A 223 -1.19 -8.07 5.37
N TYR A 224 -2.14 -7.16 5.09
CA TYR A 224 -3.37 -7.04 5.88
C TYR A 224 -4.20 -8.31 5.86
N LEU A 225 -4.39 -8.91 4.68
CA LEU A 225 -5.15 -10.16 4.60
C LEU A 225 -4.46 -11.28 5.36
N VAL A 226 -3.13 -11.36 5.34
CA VAL A 226 -2.37 -12.29 6.19
C VAL A 226 -2.73 -12.09 7.65
N ALA A 227 -2.68 -10.86 8.15
CA ALA A 227 -2.97 -10.56 9.54
C ALA A 227 -4.44 -10.82 9.91
N VAL A 228 -5.37 -10.46 9.03
CA VAL A 228 -6.81 -10.73 9.23
C VAL A 228 -7.11 -12.24 9.23
N THR A 229 -6.47 -12.99 8.34
CA THR A 229 -6.60 -14.46 8.31
C THR A 229 -6.03 -15.08 9.59
N ALA A 230 -4.87 -14.62 10.04
CA ALA A 230 -4.28 -15.06 11.30
C ALA A 230 -5.18 -14.74 12.50
N LEU A 231 -5.87 -13.58 12.52
CA LEU A 231 -6.84 -13.22 13.55
C LEU A 231 -8.06 -14.16 13.56
N LYS A 232 -8.60 -14.46 12.40
CA LYS A 232 -9.75 -15.40 12.29
C LYS A 232 -9.43 -16.79 12.84
N ASP A 233 -8.18 -17.21 12.68
CA ASP A 233 -7.70 -18.52 13.14
C ASP A 233 -7.13 -18.47 14.58
N THR A 234 -7.29 -17.34 15.28
CA THR A 234 -6.84 -17.17 16.66
C THR A 234 -7.98 -17.41 17.61
N GLU A 235 -7.84 -18.41 18.49
CA GLU A 235 -8.78 -18.69 19.56
C GLU A 235 -8.54 -17.76 20.75
N ASP A 236 -9.63 -17.29 21.35
CA ASP A 236 -9.62 -16.44 22.55
C ASP A 236 -8.84 -17.08 23.69
N GLY A 237 -7.93 -16.32 24.29
CA GLY A 237 -7.13 -16.74 25.43
C GLY A 237 -6.07 -17.81 25.14
N LYS A 238 -5.86 -18.20 23.87
CA LYS A 238 -4.86 -19.23 23.52
C LYS A 238 -3.50 -18.64 23.17
N SER A 239 -3.48 -17.52 22.48
CA SER A 239 -2.22 -16.91 21.95
C SER A 239 -1.94 -15.56 22.60
N ASP A 240 -0.69 -15.17 22.64
CA ASP A 240 -0.24 -13.81 22.95
C ASP A 240 0.20 -13.04 21.68
N VAL A 241 0.63 -11.78 21.83
CA VAL A 241 1.04 -10.94 20.68
C VAL A 241 2.25 -11.52 19.93
N PRO A 242 3.33 -12.00 20.59
CA PRO A 242 4.43 -12.66 19.90
C PRO A 242 4.00 -13.87 19.09
N GLU A 243 3.21 -14.77 19.65
CA GLU A 243 2.69 -15.96 18.97
C GLU A 243 1.81 -15.60 17.76
N PHE A 244 1.02 -14.53 17.88
CA PHE A 244 0.24 -14.00 16.75
C PHE A 244 1.13 -13.48 15.62
N ILE A 245 2.20 -12.74 15.93
CA ILE A 245 3.18 -12.28 14.95
C ILE A 245 3.85 -13.46 14.24
N GLU A 246 4.27 -14.49 14.97
CA GLU A 246 4.86 -15.70 14.39
C GLU A 246 3.87 -16.41 13.46
N LYS A 247 2.60 -16.44 13.81
CA LYS A 247 1.55 -16.97 12.95
C LYS A 247 1.42 -16.17 11.65
N CYS A 248 1.43 -14.83 11.71
CA CYS A 248 1.45 -13.97 10.52
C CYS A 248 2.67 -14.25 9.63
N LEU A 249 3.86 -14.39 10.22
CA LEU A 249 5.08 -14.73 9.49
C LEU A 249 4.99 -16.10 8.83
N SER A 250 4.41 -17.10 9.51
CA SER A 250 4.15 -18.42 8.94
C SER A 250 3.22 -18.37 7.73
N TYR A 251 2.16 -17.56 7.78
CA TYR A 251 1.23 -17.39 6.67
C TYR A 251 1.88 -16.64 5.50
N SER A 252 2.70 -15.64 5.79
CA SER A 252 3.47 -14.91 4.77
C SER A 252 4.37 -15.83 3.95
N LYS A 253 4.99 -16.83 4.57
CA LYS A 253 5.87 -17.81 3.91
C LYS A 253 5.14 -18.75 2.93
N ARG A 254 3.81 -18.83 3.01
CA ARG A 254 2.98 -19.65 2.08
C ARG A 254 2.72 -18.94 0.77
N LEU A 255 2.89 -17.63 0.74
CA LEU A 255 2.60 -16.82 -0.43
C LEU A 255 3.69 -16.99 -1.50
N PRO A 256 3.30 -17.02 -2.79
CA PRO A 256 4.24 -17.05 -3.89
C PRO A 256 5.12 -15.80 -3.92
N VAL A 257 6.32 -15.96 -4.49
CA VAL A 257 7.30 -14.86 -4.65
C VAL A 257 6.71 -13.69 -5.45
N GLU A 258 5.87 -13.99 -6.44
CA GLU A 258 5.20 -12.99 -7.29
C GLU A 258 4.22 -12.11 -6.50
N VAL A 259 3.64 -12.65 -5.43
CA VAL A 259 2.73 -11.92 -4.54
C VAL A 259 3.49 -11.05 -3.56
N THR A 260 4.62 -11.55 -3.07
CA THR A 260 5.47 -10.84 -2.10
C THR A 260 6.49 -9.93 -2.79
N ASN A 261 6.56 -9.96 -4.13
CA ASN A 261 7.53 -9.26 -4.95
C ASN A 261 8.99 -9.57 -4.58
N ASN A 262 9.22 -10.75 -3.98
CA ASN A 262 10.51 -11.13 -3.41
C ASN A 262 11.09 -10.07 -2.44
N SER A 263 10.19 -9.26 -1.84
CA SER A 263 10.59 -8.22 -0.90
C SER A 263 10.93 -8.84 0.45
N PRO A 264 12.15 -8.70 0.95
CA PRO A 264 12.52 -9.19 2.29
C PRO A 264 11.72 -8.48 3.39
N GLU A 265 11.22 -7.26 3.10
CA GLU A 265 10.41 -6.46 4.02
C GLU A 265 8.97 -6.97 4.13
N PHE A 266 8.50 -7.83 3.19
CA PHE A 266 7.12 -8.31 3.21
C PHE A 266 6.79 -9.07 4.51
N ALA A 267 7.70 -9.89 4.98
CA ALA A 267 7.56 -10.71 6.20
C ALA A 267 8.38 -10.13 7.37
N ASP A 268 8.44 -8.81 7.50
CA ASP A 268 9.14 -8.15 8.61
C ASP A 268 8.26 -8.21 9.88
N PRO A 269 8.78 -8.78 11.00
CA PRO A 269 8.09 -8.81 12.28
C PRO A 269 7.70 -7.41 12.80
N ILE A 270 8.49 -6.37 12.46
CA ILE A 270 8.23 -4.98 12.89
C ILE A 270 6.93 -4.47 12.26
N LEU A 271 6.69 -4.76 10.99
CA LEU A 271 5.46 -4.37 10.31
C LEU A 271 4.23 -5.04 10.93
N PHE A 272 4.30 -6.33 11.23
CA PHE A 272 3.22 -7.02 11.95
C PHE A 272 3.02 -6.49 13.36
N LYS A 273 4.08 -6.06 14.05
CA LYS A 273 3.96 -5.38 15.35
C LYS A 273 3.23 -4.04 15.24
N ILE A 274 3.51 -3.24 14.21
CA ILE A 274 2.79 -1.99 13.93
C ILE A 274 1.31 -2.29 13.65
N MET A 275 1.01 -3.33 12.87
CA MET A 275 -0.36 -3.78 12.62
C MET A 275 -1.07 -4.20 13.91
N CYS A 276 -0.41 -4.97 14.78
CA CYS A 276 -0.97 -5.35 16.07
C CYS A 276 -1.36 -4.13 16.90
N ALA A 277 -0.47 -3.14 17.00
CA ALA A 277 -0.77 -1.91 17.72
C ALA A 277 -2.00 -1.18 17.14
N THR A 278 -2.15 -1.20 15.82
CA THR A 278 -3.30 -0.63 15.12
C THR A 278 -4.58 -1.44 15.40
N PHE A 279 -4.51 -2.76 15.35
CA PHE A 279 -5.65 -3.62 15.68
C PHE A 279 -6.12 -3.46 17.12
N ILE A 280 -5.21 -3.35 18.09
CA ILE A 280 -5.53 -3.09 19.50
C ILE A 280 -6.20 -1.72 19.64
N ARG A 281 -5.62 -0.66 19.07
CA ARG A 281 -6.15 0.71 19.13
C ARG A 281 -7.59 0.79 18.62
N HIS A 282 -7.93 0.01 17.59
CA HIS A 282 -9.26 -0.02 17.00
C HIS A 282 -10.13 -1.17 17.50
N SER A 283 -9.72 -1.84 18.58
CA SER A 283 -10.49 -2.89 19.22
C SER A 283 -10.89 -4.03 18.27
N TYR A 284 -10.00 -4.43 17.36
CA TYR A 284 -10.13 -5.68 16.60
C TYR A 284 -9.77 -6.88 17.44
N PHE A 285 -8.82 -6.70 18.35
CA PHE A 285 -8.57 -7.59 19.48
C PHE A 285 -8.06 -6.76 20.68
N TYR A 286 -8.02 -7.36 21.83
CA TYR A 286 -7.51 -6.77 23.07
C TYR A 286 -6.70 -7.80 23.84
N VAL A 287 -5.77 -7.32 24.66
CA VAL A 287 -4.94 -8.14 25.54
C VAL A 287 -5.50 -7.97 26.95
N LYS A 288 -5.86 -9.11 27.61
CA LYS A 288 -6.29 -9.08 29.01
C LYS A 288 -5.12 -9.15 29.96
N GLU A 289 -5.41 -9.15 31.27
CA GLU A 289 -4.41 -9.23 32.35
C GLU A 289 -3.57 -10.51 32.31
N ASP A 290 -4.09 -11.58 31.70
CA ASP A 290 -3.40 -12.84 31.45
C ASP A 290 -2.36 -12.77 30.34
N GLY A 291 -2.21 -11.60 29.66
CA GLY A 291 -1.33 -11.38 28.52
C GLY A 291 -1.83 -12.01 27.21
N LYS A 292 -3.01 -12.63 27.19
CA LYS A 292 -3.56 -13.34 26.03
C LYS A 292 -4.49 -12.47 25.20
N LEU A 293 -4.60 -12.82 23.91
CA LEU A 293 -5.44 -12.15 22.92
C LEU A 293 -6.89 -12.62 22.97
N TYR A 294 -7.79 -11.66 22.81
CA TYR A 294 -9.24 -11.88 22.69
C TYR A 294 -9.76 -11.11 21.48
N VAL A 295 -10.32 -11.82 20.51
CA VAL A 295 -10.67 -11.29 19.20
C VAL A 295 -12.08 -10.69 19.19
N ASN A 296 -12.23 -9.52 18.62
CA ASN A 296 -13.54 -8.94 18.32
C ASN A 296 -14.02 -9.49 16.97
N GLU A 297 -14.59 -10.68 17.00
CA GLU A 297 -14.97 -11.41 15.81
C GLU A 297 -15.87 -10.62 14.83
N PRO A 298 -16.92 -9.90 15.26
CA PRO A 298 -17.73 -9.09 14.36
C PRO A 298 -16.93 -8.04 13.58
N LYS A 299 -15.98 -7.36 14.26
CA LYS A 299 -15.10 -6.38 13.61
C LYS A 299 -14.14 -7.03 12.63
N VAL A 300 -13.52 -8.14 13.00
CA VAL A 300 -12.60 -8.89 12.14
C VAL A 300 -13.32 -9.43 10.91
N GLN A 301 -14.53 -9.95 11.06
CA GLN A 301 -15.35 -10.40 9.93
C GLN A 301 -15.71 -9.25 8.99
N LYS A 302 -16.10 -8.07 9.53
CA LYS A 302 -16.35 -6.87 8.70
C LYS A 302 -15.11 -6.45 7.93
N LEU A 303 -13.96 -6.41 8.58
CA LEU A 303 -12.68 -6.07 7.93
C LEU A 303 -12.31 -7.09 6.84
N ASN A 304 -12.47 -8.37 7.12
CA ASN A 304 -12.20 -9.43 6.14
C ASN A 304 -13.10 -9.31 4.90
N ARG A 305 -14.39 -9.00 5.07
CA ARG A 305 -15.32 -8.77 3.95
C ARG A 305 -14.91 -7.57 3.11
N ALA A 306 -14.38 -6.50 3.72
CA ALA A 306 -13.91 -5.32 3.01
C ALA A 306 -12.57 -5.56 2.28
N ALA A 307 -11.64 -6.31 2.89
CA ALA A 307 -10.30 -6.51 2.36
C ALA A 307 -10.20 -7.64 1.32
N THR A 308 -10.94 -8.74 1.51
CA THR A 308 -10.86 -9.92 0.64
C THR A 308 -11.10 -9.62 -0.85
N PRO A 309 -12.12 -8.83 -1.24
CA PRO A 309 -12.37 -8.51 -2.65
C PRO A 309 -11.25 -7.71 -3.33
N LEU A 310 -10.40 -7.03 -2.56
CA LEU A 310 -9.31 -6.19 -3.08
C LEU A 310 -8.11 -7.02 -3.56
N LEU A 311 -8.11 -8.32 -3.29
CA LEU A 311 -7.04 -9.22 -3.67
C LEU A 311 -7.47 -10.14 -4.80
N GLY A 312 -6.49 -10.70 -5.50
CA GLY A 312 -6.75 -11.73 -6.50
C GLY A 312 -7.33 -13.00 -5.86
N ALA A 313 -8.29 -13.63 -6.52
CA ALA A 313 -8.90 -14.87 -6.04
C ALA A 313 -7.87 -15.97 -5.73
N ARG A 314 -6.77 -16.00 -6.51
CA ARG A 314 -5.62 -16.89 -6.28
C ARG A 314 -4.99 -16.67 -4.91
N ASP A 315 -4.69 -15.41 -4.58
CA ASP A 315 -3.98 -15.06 -3.35
C ASP A 315 -4.84 -15.35 -2.11
N VAL A 316 -6.14 -15.09 -2.23
CA VAL A 316 -7.13 -15.44 -1.18
C VAL A 316 -7.17 -16.95 -0.95
N LYS A 317 -7.20 -17.76 -2.02
CA LYS A 317 -7.21 -19.24 -1.93
C LYS A 317 -5.95 -19.76 -1.23
N ILE A 318 -4.78 -19.23 -1.60
CA ILE A 318 -3.49 -19.63 -0.99
C ILE A 318 -3.48 -19.33 0.51
N LEU A 319 -3.92 -18.15 0.90
CA LEU A 319 -3.98 -17.76 2.31
C LEU A 319 -4.94 -18.61 3.13
N ASN A 320 -6.06 -19.04 2.53
CA ASN A 320 -7.01 -19.94 3.15
C ASN A 320 -6.56 -21.42 3.15
N GLY A 321 -5.31 -21.71 2.78
CA GLY A 321 -4.76 -23.07 2.78
C GLY A 321 -5.30 -23.97 1.66
N GLN A 322 -5.94 -23.40 0.64
CA GLN A 322 -6.45 -24.17 -0.50
C GLN A 322 -5.32 -24.44 -1.48
N THR A 323 -5.08 -25.70 -1.80
CA THR A 323 -4.11 -26.12 -2.81
C THR A 323 -4.62 -25.68 -4.18
N LEU A 324 -3.83 -24.89 -4.89
CA LEU A 324 -4.12 -24.57 -6.28
C LEU A 324 -3.95 -25.83 -7.13
N SER A 325 -5.02 -26.37 -7.69
CA SER A 325 -4.89 -27.34 -8.79
C SER A 325 -4.17 -26.61 -9.93
N ARG A 326 -3.08 -27.20 -10.45
CA ARG A 326 -2.38 -26.74 -11.64
C ARG A 326 -3.29 -26.90 -12.87
N LYS A 327 -4.33 -26.11 -13.01
CA LYS A 327 -5.02 -25.91 -14.27
C LYS A 327 -4.53 -24.57 -14.84
N VAL A 328 -4.04 -24.67 -16.06
CA VAL A 328 -3.44 -23.60 -16.87
C VAL A 328 -4.47 -22.52 -17.31
N ASP A 329 -5.65 -22.48 -16.72
CA ASP A 329 -6.79 -21.67 -17.19
C ASP A 329 -6.91 -20.27 -16.55
N ASP A 330 -5.97 -19.86 -15.68
CA ASP A 330 -6.00 -18.53 -15.04
C ASP A 330 -4.93 -17.56 -15.61
N VAL A 331 -4.52 -17.73 -16.87
CA VAL A 331 -3.69 -16.76 -17.60
C VAL A 331 -4.57 -15.95 -18.55
N LEU A 332 -5.53 -15.22 -18.01
CA LEU A 332 -6.16 -14.11 -18.73
C LEU A 332 -6.61 -13.06 -17.70
N PHE A 333 -5.83 -11.95 -17.70
CA PHE A 333 -6.07 -10.63 -17.12
C PHE A 333 -5.84 -10.45 -15.63
#